data_083550b66de6d9f6a35c465dfd6962f2
#
_entry.id   083550b66de6d9f6a35c465dfd6962f2
#
_cell.length_a   1.000
_cell.length_b   1.000
_cell.length_c   1.000
_cell.angle_alpha   90.00
_cell.angle_beta   90.00
_cell.angle_gamma   90.00
#
_symmetry.space_group_name_H-M   'P 1'
#
loop_
_entity.id
_entity.type
_entity.pdbx_description
1 polymer ?
#
loop_
_entity_poly.entity_id
_entity_poly.type
_entity_poly.pdbx_seq_one_letter_code
_entity_poly.pdbx_strand_id
1 'polypeptide(L)'
;MEKKYDLVVAYRIYPGVSKVPPVHADNKYKLSALCLRSFVESFGKLKVKVIALLDDCPAEFTTLFKDIIPEEDLVIHEFKPKLGNFGTFARQIDELLTQQESELVMFAEDDYVYLPGALEHMVNFMKANLDADFACPYDHPDYYASLYHQYPSKVIYDSSRHWRTGASTTLTFMTRQSVLQKAQHTLRAYSDKNKDFCVWMALTKINVWNWWKPLFNIVSNRWMFGYFRRAWQYNWKQILFGDQYTLWVPLPTLATHMESDFLAPLVQWENYFTQYDNGKRE
;
A
#
# COMPACT_ATOMS: atom_id res chain seq x y z
N MET A 1 -12.33 -23.60 -9.32
CA MET A 1 -13.46 -22.66 -9.57
C MET A 1 -12.88 -21.38 -10.13
N GLU A 2 -13.50 -20.84 -11.15
CA GLU A 2 -13.12 -19.55 -11.72
C GLU A 2 -13.40 -18.44 -10.70
N LYS A 3 -12.45 -17.54 -10.48
CA LYS A 3 -12.59 -16.44 -9.53
C LYS A 3 -13.50 -15.36 -10.13
N LYS A 4 -14.39 -14.79 -9.30
CA LYS A 4 -15.38 -13.80 -9.73
C LYS A 4 -14.75 -12.44 -10.08
N TYR A 5 -13.64 -12.08 -9.40
CA TYR A 5 -12.92 -10.82 -9.54
C TYR A 5 -11.46 -11.05 -9.87
N ASP A 6 -10.87 -10.11 -10.61
CA ASP A 6 -9.43 -10.06 -10.84
C ASP A 6 -8.67 -9.65 -9.59
N LEU A 7 -9.29 -8.80 -8.76
CA LEU A 7 -8.71 -8.23 -7.55
C LEU A 7 -9.77 -7.97 -6.49
N VAL A 8 -9.48 -8.27 -5.23
CA VAL A 8 -10.24 -7.81 -4.06
C VAL A 8 -9.39 -6.83 -3.26
N VAL A 9 -9.94 -5.64 -2.99
CA VAL A 9 -9.24 -4.57 -2.27
C VAL A 9 -9.90 -4.31 -0.94
N ALA A 10 -9.14 -4.29 0.14
CA ALA A 10 -9.56 -3.72 1.42
C ALA A 10 -9.07 -2.26 1.47
N TYR A 11 -9.99 -1.33 1.32
CA TYR A 11 -9.74 0.11 1.28
C TYR A 11 -10.11 0.73 2.62
N ARG A 12 -9.13 1.22 3.36
CA ARG A 12 -9.37 1.85 4.66
C ARG A 12 -9.39 3.36 4.55
N ILE A 13 -10.31 3.98 5.28
CA ILE A 13 -10.50 5.41 5.31
C ILE A 13 -10.76 5.92 6.73
N TYR A 14 -10.21 7.10 7.01
CA TYR A 14 -10.31 7.84 8.25
C TYR A 14 -10.68 9.31 7.97
N PRO A 15 -11.60 9.94 8.73
CA PRO A 15 -12.13 11.27 8.42
C PRO A 15 -11.19 12.45 8.75
N GLY A 16 -9.95 12.18 9.18
CA GLY A 16 -8.95 13.21 9.48
C GLY A 16 -7.83 13.28 8.46
N VAL A 17 -7.27 14.47 8.28
CA VAL A 17 -6.03 14.67 7.51
C VAL A 17 -4.84 14.37 8.41
N SER A 18 -4.04 13.36 8.06
CA SER A 18 -2.91 12.89 8.87
C SER A 18 -1.56 13.46 8.47
N LYS A 19 -1.47 14.04 7.27
CA LYS A 19 -0.27 14.58 6.65
C LYS A 19 -0.54 15.96 6.07
N VAL A 20 0.44 16.56 5.41
CA VAL A 20 0.27 17.82 4.68
C VAL A 20 0.12 17.49 3.18
N PRO A 21 -1.11 17.26 2.70
CA PRO A 21 -1.32 16.95 1.29
C PRO A 21 -1.11 18.20 0.43
N PRO A 22 -0.72 18.02 -0.86
CA PRO A 22 -0.50 19.14 -1.78
C PRO A 22 -1.78 19.89 -2.13
N VAL A 23 -2.94 19.25 -1.98
CA VAL A 23 -4.27 19.85 -2.21
C VAL A 23 -5.24 19.40 -1.12
N HIS A 24 -6.26 20.21 -0.85
CA HIS A 24 -7.31 19.93 0.16
C HIS A 24 -6.80 19.63 1.57
N ALA A 25 -5.73 20.29 2.00
CA ALA A 25 -5.14 20.10 3.33
C ALA A 25 -6.13 20.43 4.48
N ASP A 26 -7.13 21.23 4.22
CA ASP A 26 -8.19 21.65 5.14
C ASP A 26 -9.50 20.87 4.98
N ASN A 27 -9.61 19.98 3.97
CA ASN A 27 -10.85 19.30 3.64
C ASN A 27 -10.64 17.82 3.31
N LYS A 28 -10.71 16.98 4.34
CA LYS A 28 -10.52 15.53 4.19
C LYS A 28 -11.52 14.87 3.24
N TYR A 29 -12.78 15.31 3.23
CA TYR A 29 -13.77 14.76 2.33
C TYR A 29 -13.40 14.97 0.85
N LYS A 30 -13.00 16.19 0.48
CA LYS A 30 -12.55 16.47 -0.90
C LYS A 30 -11.28 15.68 -1.25
N LEU A 31 -10.31 15.62 -0.33
CA LEU A 31 -9.10 14.81 -0.52
C LEU A 31 -9.45 13.34 -0.77
N SER A 32 -10.31 12.77 0.07
CA SER A 32 -10.73 11.36 -0.06
C SER A 32 -11.54 11.12 -1.35
N ALA A 33 -12.38 12.08 -1.76
CA ALA A 33 -13.13 11.98 -3.01
C ALA A 33 -12.19 11.98 -4.23
N LEU A 34 -11.17 12.83 -4.23
CA LEU A 34 -10.14 12.88 -5.27
C LEU A 34 -9.37 11.55 -5.33
N CYS A 35 -8.89 11.07 -4.19
CA CYS A 35 -8.15 9.80 -4.08
C CYS A 35 -9.02 8.62 -4.54
N LEU A 36 -10.28 8.54 -4.11
CA LEU A 36 -11.19 7.45 -4.49
C LEU A 36 -11.52 7.44 -5.99
N ARG A 37 -11.71 8.61 -6.62
CA ARG A 37 -11.91 8.69 -8.07
C ARG A 37 -10.70 8.19 -8.83
N SER A 38 -9.50 8.63 -8.45
CA SER A 38 -8.25 8.15 -9.07
C SER A 38 -8.07 6.64 -8.88
N PHE A 39 -8.44 6.13 -7.70
CA PHE A 39 -8.38 4.71 -7.39
C PHE A 39 -9.30 3.89 -8.31
N VAL A 40 -10.54 4.31 -8.51
CA VAL A 40 -11.49 3.61 -9.39
C VAL A 40 -11.04 3.69 -10.86
N GLU A 41 -10.53 4.83 -11.32
CA GLU A 41 -9.99 4.95 -12.68
C GLU A 41 -8.74 4.08 -12.91
N SER A 42 -8.02 3.76 -11.84
CA SER A 42 -6.86 2.86 -11.90
C SER A 42 -7.20 1.40 -12.20
N PHE A 43 -8.49 1.00 -12.12
CA PHE A 43 -8.92 -0.37 -12.39
C PHE A 43 -8.73 -0.77 -13.86
N GLY A 44 -8.81 0.19 -14.78
CA GLY A 44 -8.75 -0.11 -16.21
C GLY A 44 -9.85 -1.10 -16.60
N LYS A 45 -9.47 -2.27 -17.12
CA LYS A 45 -10.40 -3.34 -17.54
C LYS A 45 -10.66 -4.39 -16.47
N LEU A 46 -10.08 -4.25 -15.30
CA LEU A 46 -10.22 -5.23 -14.22
C LEU A 46 -11.63 -5.23 -13.63
N LYS A 47 -12.09 -6.40 -13.25
CA LYS A 47 -13.21 -6.56 -12.35
C LYS A 47 -12.70 -6.54 -10.92
N VAL A 48 -13.00 -5.46 -10.18
CA VAL A 48 -12.46 -5.21 -8.84
C VAL A 48 -13.59 -5.16 -7.82
N LYS A 49 -13.45 -5.91 -6.72
CA LYS A 49 -14.30 -5.79 -5.54
C LYS A 49 -13.62 -4.93 -4.50
N VAL A 50 -14.35 -3.97 -3.94
CA VAL A 50 -13.87 -3.06 -2.90
C VAL A 50 -14.58 -3.35 -1.58
N ILE A 51 -13.81 -3.63 -0.54
CA ILE A 51 -14.25 -3.72 0.85
C ILE A 51 -13.80 -2.44 1.54
N ALA A 52 -14.71 -1.48 1.69
CA ALA A 52 -14.44 -0.19 2.30
C ALA A 52 -14.55 -0.29 3.82
N LEU A 53 -13.49 0.08 4.52
CA LEU A 53 -13.41 0.07 5.99
C LEU A 53 -13.44 1.52 6.50
N LEU A 54 -14.61 1.99 6.91
CA LEU A 54 -14.87 3.36 7.35
C LEU A 54 -14.65 3.47 8.87
N ASP A 55 -13.55 4.08 9.29
CA ASP A 55 -13.15 4.18 10.69
C ASP A 55 -13.64 5.47 11.32
N ASP A 56 -14.81 5.41 11.96
CA ASP A 56 -15.50 6.54 12.60
C ASP A 56 -15.80 7.69 11.63
N CYS A 57 -16.10 7.33 10.38
CA CYS A 57 -16.43 8.30 9.33
C CYS A 57 -17.87 8.84 9.48
N PRO A 58 -18.10 10.14 9.14
CA PRO A 58 -19.44 10.67 8.91
C PRO A 58 -20.15 9.95 7.75
N ALA A 59 -21.50 9.98 7.76
CA ALA A 59 -22.34 9.27 6.78
C ALA A 59 -22.07 9.70 5.32
N GLU A 60 -21.59 10.91 5.10
CA GLU A 60 -21.23 11.42 3.77
C GLU A 60 -20.15 10.58 3.07
N PHE A 61 -19.24 9.95 3.83
CA PHE A 61 -18.25 9.04 3.26
C PHE A 61 -18.86 7.74 2.74
N THR A 62 -19.89 7.21 3.41
CA THR A 62 -20.66 6.06 2.92
C THR A 62 -21.33 6.39 1.59
N THR A 63 -21.94 7.58 1.48
CA THR A 63 -22.53 8.09 0.23
C THR A 63 -21.48 8.22 -0.85
N LEU A 64 -20.32 8.78 -0.54
CA LEU A 64 -19.21 8.94 -1.50
C LEU A 64 -18.82 7.60 -2.17
N PHE A 65 -18.69 6.52 -1.38
CA PHE A 65 -18.36 5.20 -1.94
C PHE A 65 -19.49 4.67 -2.83
N LYS A 66 -20.75 4.80 -2.42
CA LYS A 66 -21.92 4.34 -3.20
C LYS A 66 -22.12 5.10 -4.51
N ASP A 67 -21.73 6.38 -4.54
CA ASP A 67 -21.84 7.22 -5.75
C ASP A 67 -20.77 6.89 -6.80
N ILE A 68 -19.64 6.29 -6.37
CA ILE A 68 -18.47 6.08 -7.24
C ILE A 68 -18.32 4.60 -7.63
N ILE A 69 -18.67 3.66 -6.74
CA ILE A 69 -18.46 2.22 -6.94
C ILE A 69 -19.83 1.54 -7.04
N PRO A 70 -20.08 0.68 -8.07
CA PRO A 70 -21.29 -0.09 -8.20
C PRO A 70 -21.59 -0.94 -6.96
N GLU A 71 -22.86 -1.05 -6.58
CA GLU A 71 -23.28 -1.73 -5.35
C GLU A 71 -22.86 -3.21 -5.32
N GLU A 72 -22.88 -3.88 -6.48
CA GLU A 72 -22.49 -5.29 -6.62
C GLU A 72 -20.99 -5.55 -6.40
N ASP A 73 -20.17 -4.50 -6.53
CA ASP A 73 -18.70 -4.55 -6.39
C ASP A 73 -18.22 -3.90 -5.07
N LEU A 74 -19.16 -3.44 -4.22
CA LEU A 74 -18.86 -2.70 -2.99
C LEU A 74 -19.40 -3.41 -1.75
N VAL A 75 -18.55 -3.54 -0.73
CA VAL A 75 -18.92 -3.90 0.64
C VAL A 75 -18.45 -2.79 1.57
N ILE A 76 -19.32 -2.31 2.47
CA ILE A 76 -18.95 -1.26 3.42
C ILE A 76 -19.05 -1.79 4.84
N HIS A 77 -17.97 -1.63 5.60
CA HIS A 77 -17.92 -1.84 7.05
C HIS A 77 -17.70 -0.51 7.76
N GLU A 78 -18.64 -0.10 8.58
CA GLU A 78 -18.53 1.08 9.42
C GLU A 78 -18.15 0.69 10.85
N PHE A 79 -17.10 1.34 11.38
CA PHE A 79 -16.63 1.07 12.74
C PHE A 79 -16.91 2.27 13.65
N LYS A 80 -17.65 2.03 14.74
CA LYS A 80 -17.89 2.97 15.83
C LYS A 80 -17.86 2.19 17.15
N PRO A 81 -17.03 2.55 18.11
CA PRO A 81 -16.04 3.64 18.09
C PRO A 81 -14.84 3.36 17.16
N LYS A 82 -14.02 4.39 16.93
CA LYS A 82 -12.81 4.37 16.12
C LYS A 82 -11.87 3.23 16.51
N LEU A 83 -11.41 2.46 15.50
CA LEU A 83 -10.41 1.41 15.64
C LEU A 83 -8.96 1.96 15.59
N GLY A 84 -8.77 3.07 14.85
CA GLY A 84 -7.47 3.64 14.56
C GLY A 84 -6.65 2.86 13.54
N ASN A 85 -5.49 3.41 13.19
CA ASN A 85 -4.64 2.89 12.12
C ASN A 85 -4.25 1.41 12.32
N PHE A 86 -3.93 1.01 13.54
CA PHE A 86 -3.54 -0.37 13.84
C PHE A 86 -4.73 -1.34 13.75
N GLY A 87 -5.89 -0.93 14.27
CA GLY A 87 -7.09 -1.76 14.26
C GLY A 87 -7.66 -1.93 12.85
N THR A 88 -7.70 -0.87 12.05
CA THR A 88 -8.17 -0.95 10.66
C THR A 88 -7.26 -1.78 9.78
N PHE A 89 -5.93 -1.74 9.99
CA PHE A 89 -5.01 -2.62 9.28
C PHE A 89 -5.21 -4.10 9.63
N ALA A 90 -5.46 -4.41 10.91
CA ALA A 90 -5.82 -5.76 11.33
C ALA A 90 -7.10 -6.25 10.62
N ARG A 91 -8.12 -5.38 10.49
CA ARG A 91 -9.36 -5.68 9.77
C ARG A 91 -9.13 -5.89 8.26
N GLN A 92 -8.25 -5.10 7.62
CA GLN A 92 -7.87 -5.36 6.23
C GLN A 92 -7.31 -6.78 6.06
N ILE A 93 -6.43 -7.21 6.97
CA ILE A 93 -5.88 -8.58 6.94
C ILE A 93 -7.00 -9.62 7.07
N ASP A 94 -7.93 -9.45 8.01
CA ASP A 94 -9.03 -10.38 8.24
C ASP A 94 -9.94 -10.50 7.00
N GLU A 95 -10.38 -9.38 6.44
CA GLU A 95 -11.24 -9.34 5.26
C GLU A 95 -10.57 -10.00 4.05
N LEU A 96 -9.29 -9.67 3.79
CA LEU A 96 -8.57 -10.22 2.64
C LEU A 96 -8.20 -11.69 2.80
N LEU A 97 -8.08 -12.21 4.01
CA LEU A 97 -7.87 -13.64 4.25
C LEU A 97 -9.14 -14.46 4.12
N THR A 98 -10.30 -13.90 4.49
CA THR A 98 -11.57 -14.63 4.52
C THR A 98 -12.29 -14.64 3.16
N GLN A 99 -12.03 -13.67 2.28
CA GLN A 99 -12.62 -13.62 0.95
C GLN A 99 -12.20 -14.83 0.09
N GLN A 100 -13.09 -15.28 -0.82
CA GLN A 100 -12.84 -16.40 -1.73
C GLN A 100 -12.97 -16.00 -3.21
N GLU A 101 -13.19 -14.71 -3.49
CA GLU A 101 -13.63 -14.22 -4.79
C GLU A 101 -12.47 -13.85 -5.72
N SER A 102 -11.25 -13.63 -5.19
CA SER A 102 -10.04 -13.39 -5.97
C SER A 102 -8.82 -14.09 -5.39
N GLU A 103 -7.83 -14.40 -6.23
CA GLU A 103 -6.50 -14.84 -5.81
C GLU A 103 -5.61 -13.66 -5.42
N LEU A 104 -5.76 -12.52 -6.11
CA LEU A 104 -5.02 -11.30 -5.82
C LEU A 104 -5.81 -10.43 -4.86
N VAL A 105 -5.11 -9.89 -3.87
CA VAL A 105 -5.67 -9.02 -2.84
C VAL A 105 -4.80 -7.77 -2.69
N MET A 106 -5.43 -6.66 -2.32
CA MET A 106 -4.72 -5.40 -2.13
C MET A 106 -5.16 -4.70 -0.85
N PHE A 107 -4.18 -4.18 -0.13
CA PHE A 107 -4.34 -3.20 0.93
C PHE A 107 -4.28 -1.80 0.31
N ALA A 108 -5.27 -0.96 0.57
CA ALA A 108 -5.30 0.41 0.08
C ALA A 108 -5.64 1.39 1.20
N GLU A 109 -5.12 2.61 1.07
CA GLU A 109 -5.31 3.75 1.97
C GLU A 109 -5.94 4.90 1.19
N ASP A 110 -6.61 5.82 1.89
CA ASP A 110 -7.40 6.92 1.36
C ASP A 110 -6.60 8.21 1.07
N ASP A 111 -5.29 8.09 1.04
CA ASP A 111 -4.34 9.17 0.81
C ASP A 111 -3.35 8.88 -0.34
N TYR A 112 -3.82 8.13 -1.34
CA TYR A 112 -3.09 7.84 -2.57
C TYR A 112 -3.82 8.34 -3.80
N VAL A 113 -3.09 8.95 -4.75
CA VAL A 113 -3.56 9.22 -6.10
C VAL A 113 -2.89 8.24 -7.06
N TYR A 114 -3.69 7.57 -7.87
CA TYR A 114 -3.28 6.57 -8.83
C TYR A 114 -3.30 7.11 -10.25
N LEU A 115 -2.40 6.63 -11.09
CA LEU A 115 -2.47 6.85 -12.53
C LEU A 115 -3.58 5.98 -13.16
N PRO A 116 -4.20 6.41 -14.26
CA PRO A 116 -5.18 5.59 -14.99
C PRO A 116 -4.61 4.21 -15.34
N GLY A 117 -5.39 3.14 -15.09
CA GLY A 117 -4.97 1.77 -15.35
C GLY A 117 -3.86 1.23 -14.42
N ALA A 118 -3.50 1.94 -13.35
CA ALA A 118 -2.41 1.55 -12.46
C ALA A 118 -2.58 0.14 -11.87
N LEU A 119 -3.79 -0.21 -11.41
CA LEU A 119 -4.04 -1.53 -10.84
C LEU A 119 -4.06 -2.62 -11.92
N GLU A 120 -4.48 -2.30 -13.15
CA GLU A 120 -4.38 -3.23 -14.28
C GLU A 120 -2.92 -3.61 -14.55
N HIS A 121 -1.99 -2.64 -14.54
CA HIS A 121 -0.56 -2.90 -14.65
C HIS A 121 -0.04 -3.78 -13.51
N MET A 122 -0.45 -3.52 -12.27
CA MET A 122 -0.02 -4.33 -11.12
C MET A 122 -0.53 -5.77 -11.20
N VAL A 123 -1.81 -5.96 -11.52
CA VAL A 123 -2.42 -7.30 -11.68
C VAL A 123 -1.73 -8.08 -12.78
N ASN A 124 -1.48 -7.45 -13.94
CA ASN A 124 -0.79 -8.09 -15.06
C ASN A 124 0.64 -8.49 -14.67
N PHE A 125 1.36 -7.61 -13.98
CA PHE A 125 2.69 -7.90 -13.45
C PHE A 125 2.67 -9.11 -12.50
N MET A 126 1.77 -9.12 -11.52
CA MET A 126 1.63 -10.22 -10.57
C MET A 126 1.22 -11.53 -11.24
N LYS A 127 0.34 -11.51 -12.25
CA LYS A 127 -0.06 -12.70 -13.00
C LYS A 127 1.10 -13.26 -13.84
N ALA A 128 1.94 -12.40 -14.42
CA ALA A 128 3.08 -12.80 -15.26
C ALA A 128 4.30 -13.27 -14.43
N ASN A 129 4.45 -12.82 -13.19
CA ASN A 129 5.61 -13.11 -12.34
C ASN A 129 5.17 -13.85 -11.08
N LEU A 130 5.13 -15.17 -11.14
CA LEU A 130 4.63 -16.02 -10.05
C LEU A 130 5.54 -16.00 -8.81
N ASP A 131 6.78 -15.62 -8.95
CA ASP A 131 7.79 -15.42 -7.88
C ASP A 131 7.75 -14.02 -7.24
N ALA A 132 6.90 -13.12 -7.75
CA ALA A 132 6.65 -11.84 -7.12
C ALA A 132 5.67 -12.02 -5.95
N ASP A 133 6.11 -11.80 -4.72
CA ASP A 133 5.26 -11.96 -3.53
C ASP A 133 4.37 -10.73 -3.29
N PHE A 134 4.98 -9.54 -3.36
CA PHE A 134 4.32 -8.26 -3.12
C PHE A 134 4.64 -7.27 -4.23
N ALA A 135 3.67 -6.43 -4.57
CA ALA A 135 3.85 -5.27 -5.45
C ALA A 135 3.25 -4.02 -4.81
N CYS A 136 3.98 -2.92 -4.84
CA CYS A 136 3.50 -1.62 -4.36
C CYS A 136 3.35 -0.68 -5.57
N PRO A 137 2.34 0.22 -5.60
CA PRO A 137 2.16 1.14 -6.74
C PRO A 137 3.10 2.34 -6.70
N TYR A 138 3.74 2.59 -5.56
CA TYR A 138 4.38 3.85 -5.22
C TYR A 138 5.90 3.75 -5.19
N ASP A 139 6.56 4.51 -6.06
CA ASP A 139 8.01 4.69 -6.07
C ASP A 139 8.40 5.83 -5.12
N HIS A 140 8.65 5.48 -3.86
CA HIS A 140 8.90 6.44 -2.79
C HIS A 140 10.24 7.17 -2.98
N PRO A 141 10.32 8.52 -2.81
CA PRO A 141 11.57 9.29 -2.91
C PRO A 141 12.70 8.78 -2.02
N ASP A 142 12.40 8.21 -0.85
CA ASP A 142 13.40 7.64 0.07
C ASP A 142 14.21 6.49 -0.54
N TYR A 143 13.68 5.83 -1.56
CA TYR A 143 14.44 4.80 -2.27
C TYR A 143 15.72 5.34 -2.90
N TYR A 144 15.76 6.63 -3.17
CA TYR A 144 16.90 7.31 -3.81
C TYR A 144 17.79 8.06 -2.81
N ALA A 145 17.25 8.47 -1.66
CA ALA A 145 17.92 9.33 -0.69
C ALA A 145 18.38 8.60 0.58
N SER A 146 17.67 7.56 1.00
CA SER A 146 17.92 6.90 2.29
C SER A 146 18.97 5.80 2.19
N LEU A 147 19.90 5.79 3.15
CA LEU A 147 20.91 4.73 3.31
C LEU A 147 20.31 3.32 3.48
N TYR A 148 19.07 3.22 3.98
CA TYR A 148 18.35 1.96 4.12
C TYR A 148 18.05 1.28 2.80
N HIS A 149 17.80 2.09 1.79
CA HIS A 149 17.44 1.64 0.46
C HIS A 149 18.66 1.43 -0.44
N GLN A 150 19.89 1.56 0.09
CA GLN A 150 21.12 1.23 -0.61
C GLN A 150 21.41 -0.27 -0.49
N TYR A 151 20.97 -1.02 -1.50
CA TYR A 151 21.22 -2.46 -1.69
C TYR A 151 21.15 -2.80 -3.19
N PRO A 152 21.71 -3.92 -3.62
CA PRO A 152 21.60 -4.39 -5.00
C PRO A 152 20.13 -4.75 -5.30
N SER A 153 19.45 -3.96 -6.13
CA SER A 153 18.10 -4.23 -6.59
C SER A 153 18.10 -5.07 -7.86
N LYS A 154 17.19 -6.05 -7.95
CA LYS A 154 16.84 -6.65 -9.24
C LYS A 154 15.97 -5.68 -10.01
N VAL A 155 16.17 -5.60 -11.32
CA VAL A 155 15.30 -4.87 -12.25
C VAL A 155 14.86 -5.83 -13.32
N ILE A 156 13.55 -5.85 -13.61
CA ILE A 156 12.96 -6.62 -14.72
C ILE A 156 12.09 -5.70 -15.57
N TYR A 157 11.84 -6.12 -16.82
CA TYR A 157 10.96 -5.44 -17.76
C TYR A 157 9.80 -6.37 -18.14
N ASP A 158 8.56 -5.91 -17.96
CA ASP A 158 7.35 -6.69 -18.20
C ASP A 158 6.68 -6.40 -19.56
N SER A 159 7.42 -5.85 -20.52
CA SER A 159 6.96 -5.36 -21.83
C SER A 159 6.19 -4.03 -21.79
N SER A 160 5.87 -3.49 -20.63
CA SER A 160 5.19 -2.19 -20.47
C SER A 160 6.03 -1.21 -19.64
N ARG A 161 6.68 -1.68 -18.59
CA ARG A 161 7.51 -0.87 -17.69
C ARG A 161 8.59 -1.68 -16.99
N HIS A 162 9.50 -0.98 -16.35
CA HIS A 162 10.47 -1.60 -15.46
C HIS A 162 9.88 -1.76 -14.06
N TRP A 163 10.29 -2.83 -13.40
CA TRP A 163 10.01 -3.09 -12.00
C TRP A 163 11.32 -3.37 -11.28
N ARG A 164 11.47 -2.79 -10.10
CA ARG A 164 12.64 -3.06 -9.25
C ARG A 164 12.23 -3.68 -7.93
N THR A 165 13.10 -4.45 -7.29
CA THR A 165 12.87 -4.89 -5.92
C THR A 165 13.01 -3.74 -4.95
N GLY A 166 12.11 -3.66 -3.97
CA GLY A 166 12.07 -2.70 -2.86
C GLY A 166 12.40 -3.34 -1.52
N ALA A 167 12.99 -2.58 -0.59
CA ALA A 167 13.27 -3.05 0.77
C ALA A 167 12.08 -2.86 1.71
N SER A 168 11.28 -1.85 1.48
CA SER A 168 10.08 -1.54 2.26
C SER A 168 9.09 -0.73 1.43
N THR A 169 7.86 -0.65 1.89
CA THR A 169 6.84 0.26 1.40
C THR A 169 5.93 0.66 2.56
N THR A 170 4.98 1.52 2.31
CA THR A 170 3.87 1.85 3.19
C THR A 170 2.90 0.66 3.33
N LEU A 171 1.68 0.90 3.76
CA LEU A 171 0.67 -0.16 3.91
C LEU A 171 -0.27 -0.26 2.71
N THR A 172 0.11 0.33 1.57
CA THR A 172 -0.59 0.21 0.29
C THR A 172 0.20 -0.70 -0.64
N PHE A 173 -0.26 -1.95 -0.79
CA PHE A 173 0.40 -2.98 -1.58
C PHE A 173 -0.56 -4.10 -2.01
N MET A 174 -0.20 -4.81 -3.08
CA MET A 174 -0.88 -5.97 -3.63
C MET A 174 -0.09 -7.25 -3.34
N THR A 175 -0.78 -8.37 -3.12
CA THR A 175 -0.18 -9.69 -2.93
C THR A 175 -1.15 -10.81 -3.35
N ARG A 176 -0.69 -12.06 -3.37
CA ARG A 176 -1.56 -13.22 -3.46
C ARG A 176 -2.13 -13.58 -2.09
N GLN A 177 -3.37 -14.04 -2.04
CA GLN A 177 -3.98 -14.52 -0.81
C GLN A 177 -3.14 -15.63 -0.14
N SER A 178 -2.55 -16.51 -0.92
CA SER A 178 -1.66 -17.58 -0.41
C SER A 178 -0.38 -17.04 0.24
N VAL A 179 0.19 -15.95 -0.29
CA VAL A 179 1.33 -15.24 0.30
C VAL A 179 0.88 -14.49 1.57
N LEU A 180 -0.27 -13.81 1.51
CA LEU A 180 -0.85 -13.14 2.69
C LEU A 180 -1.06 -14.12 3.84
N GLN A 181 -1.57 -15.31 3.57
CA GLN A 181 -1.78 -16.35 4.57
C GLN A 181 -0.48 -16.76 5.28
N LYS A 182 0.63 -16.84 4.55
CA LYS A 182 1.96 -17.15 5.13
C LYS A 182 2.55 -15.96 5.89
N ALA A 183 2.41 -14.74 5.34
CA ALA A 183 3.03 -13.53 5.88
C ALA A 183 2.21 -12.84 6.99
N GLN A 184 0.95 -13.24 7.22
CA GLN A 184 0.00 -12.53 8.08
C GLN A 184 0.52 -12.26 9.50
N HIS A 185 1.23 -13.21 10.12
CA HIS A 185 1.75 -13.02 11.47
C HIS A 185 2.76 -11.87 11.54
N THR A 186 3.59 -11.73 10.50
CA THR A 186 4.57 -10.64 10.42
C THR A 186 3.89 -9.32 10.11
N LEU A 187 2.89 -9.31 9.23
CA LEU A 187 2.09 -8.12 8.93
C LEU A 187 1.31 -7.64 10.16
N ARG A 188 0.71 -8.56 10.93
CA ARG A 188 -0.01 -8.22 12.18
C ARG A 188 0.87 -7.59 13.25
N ALA A 189 2.19 -7.78 13.22
CA ALA A 189 3.09 -7.09 14.12
C ALA A 189 2.98 -5.55 14.02
N TYR A 190 2.54 -5.02 12.86
CA TYR A 190 2.20 -3.60 12.74
C TYR A 190 1.04 -3.23 13.67
N SER A 191 0.01 -4.04 13.75
CA SER A 191 -1.15 -3.84 14.65
C SER A 191 -0.74 -3.88 16.13
N ASP A 192 0.37 -4.53 16.46
CA ASP A 192 0.99 -4.55 17.79
C ASP A 192 1.94 -3.36 18.03
N LYS A 193 1.72 -2.25 17.32
CA LYS A 193 2.49 -0.99 17.41
C LYS A 193 3.92 -1.08 16.88
N ASN A 194 4.23 -2.04 16.04
CA ASN A 194 5.46 -2.03 15.26
C ASN A 194 5.40 -0.93 14.17
N LYS A 195 6.47 -0.72 13.44
CA LYS A 195 6.53 0.20 12.31
C LYS A 195 6.46 -0.58 11.00
N ASP A 196 5.81 -0.01 9.99
CA ASP A 196 5.73 -0.53 8.63
C ASP A 196 7.12 -0.93 8.07
N PHE A 197 8.08 -0.02 8.14
CA PHE A 197 9.46 -0.28 7.76
C PHE A 197 10.05 -1.53 8.43
N CYS A 198 9.77 -1.76 9.73
CA CYS A 198 10.28 -2.91 10.48
C CYS A 198 9.62 -4.22 10.02
N VAL A 199 8.34 -4.17 9.65
CA VAL A 199 7.61 -5.31 9.07
C VAL A 199 8.23 -5.69 7.72
N TRP A 200 8.43 -4.70 6.85
CA TRP A 200 9.03 -4.93 5.54
C TRP A 200 10.47 -5.42 5.62
N MET A 201 11.28 -4.88 6.54
CA MET A 201 12.65 -5.36 6.78
C MET A 201 12.65 -6.85 7.14
N ALA A 202 11.68 -7.31 7.93
CA ALA A 202 11.57 -8.71 8.33
C ALA A 202 11.10 -9.61 7.17
N LEU A 203 10.16 -9.14 6.35
CA LEU A 203 9.63 -9.89 5.19
C LEU A 203 10.68 -9.99 4.07
N THR A 204 11.27 -8.87 3.67
CA THR A 204 12.23 -8.83 2.56
C THR A 204 13.62 -9.35 2.96
N LYS A 205 13.93 -9.35 4.24
CA LYS A 205 15.25 -9.65 4.82
C LYS A 205 16.38 -8.77 4.27
N ILE A 206 16.05 -7.68 3.57
CA ILE A 206 17.02 -6.74 3.04
C ILE A 206 17.64 -5.96 4.19
N ASN A 207 18.96 -5.92 4.24
CA ASN A 207 19.78 -5.27 5.27
C ASN A 207 19.53 -5.76 6.72
N VAL A 208 18.65 -6.73 6.97
CA VAL A 208 18.28 -7.17 8.33
C VAL A 208 19.44 -7.83 9.09
N TRP A 209 20.44 -8.36 8.37
CA TRP A 209 21.64 -8.97 8.92
C TRP A 209 22.82 -8.00 8.97
N ASN A 210 22.67 -6.79 8.44
CA ASN A 210 23.75 -5.81 8.38
C ASN A 210 23.81 -4.94 9.64
N TRP A 211 24.20 -5.54 10.78
CA TRP A 211 24.33 -4.89 12.07
C TRP A 211 25.35 -3.75 12.09
N TRP A 212 26.31 -3.74 11.19
CA TRP A 212 27.33 -2.70 11.11
C TRP A 212 26.73 -1.34 10.71
N LYS A 213 25.75 -1.33 9.81
CA LYS A 213 25.10 -0.07 9.41
C LYS A 213 24.47 0.69 10.60
N PRO A 214 23.59 0.08 11.43
CA PRO A 214 23.02 0.77 12.58
C PRO A 214 24.05 1.04 13.70
N LEU A 215 25.06 0.18 13.89
CA LEU A 215 26.07 0.39 14.93
C LEU A 215 27.01 1.55 14.61
N PHE A 216 27.53 1.66 13.38
CA PHE A 216 28.38 2.78 12.99
C PHE A 216 27.65 4.13 12.97
N ASN A 217 26.33 4.11 12.77
CA ASN A 217 25.51 5.31 12.70
C ASN A 217 24.72 5.58 13.99
N ILE A 218 25.02 4.90 15.10
CA ILE A 218 24.26 5.02 16.35
C ILE A 218 24.25 6.45 16.92
N VAL A 219 25.31 7.21 16.68
CA VAL A 219 25.43 8.59 17.14
C VAL A 219 24.74 9.56 16.19
N SER A 220 24.93 9.39 14.89
CA SER A 220 24.41 10.28 13.84
C SER A 220 22.97 9.96 13.45
N ASN A 221 22.54 8.70 13.62
CA ASN A 221 21.24 8.23 13.20
C ASN A 221 20.63 7.23 14.21
N ARG A 222 20.25 7.74 15.39
CA ARG A 222 19.69 6.91 16.48
C ARG A 222 18.42 6.15 16.11
N TRP A 223 17.60 6.68 15.21
CA TRP A 223 16.38 6.02 14.79
C TRP A 223 16.64 4.81 13.87
N MET A 224 17.76 4.78 13.13
CA MET A 224 18.17 3.61 12.40
C MET A 224 18.35 2.41 13.33
N PHE A 225 19.09 2.58 14.42
CA PHE A 225 19.24 1.54 15.44
C PHE A 225 17.91 1.14 16.06
N GLY A 226 17.04 2.11 16.32
CA GLY A 226 15.69 1.89 16.86
C GLY A 226 14.82 1.01 15.95
N TYR A 227 14.82 1.26 14.65
CA TYR A 227 14.08 0.43 13.67
C TYR A 227 14.65 -0.98 13.59
N PHE A 228 15.97 -1.10 13.54
CA PHE A 228 16.63 -2.39 13.50
C PHE A 228 16.28 -3.24 14.72
N ARG A 229 16.40 -2.65 15.93
CA ARG A 229 16.01 -3.31 17.17
C ARG A 229 14.55 -3.73 17.16
N ARG A 230 13.62 -2.86 16.68
CA ARG A 230 12.20 -3.20 16.59
C ARG A 230 11.91 -4.31 15.60
N ALA A 231 12.54 -4.33 14.43
CA ALA A 231 12.38 -5.41 13.47
C ALA A 231 12.69 -6.77 14.12
N TRP A 232 13.82 -6.86 14.85
CA TRP A 232 14.18 -8.05 15.60
C TRP A 232 13.28 -8.36 16.78
N GLN A 233 12.90 -7.36 17.57
CA GLN A 233 12.04 -7.52 18.73
C GLN A 233 10.67 -8.14 18.37
N TYR A 234 10.04 -7.66 17.31
CA TYR A 234 8.69 -8.07 16.92
C TYR A 234 8.67 -9.25 15.94
N ASN A 235 9.70 -9.39 15.10
CA ASN A 235 9.67 -10.31 13.97
C ASN A 235 10.86 -11.28 13.91
N TRP A 236 11.55 -11.55 15.02
CA TRP A 236 12.73 -12.40 15.03
C TRP A 236 12.48 -13.82 14.47
N LYS A 237 11.28 -14.39 14.68
CA LYS A 237 10.92 -15.70 14.13
C LYS A 237 10.88 -15.65 12.60
N GLN A 238 10.28 -14.61 12.04
CA GLN A 238 10.25 -14.39 10.59
C GLN A 238 11.67 -14.18 10.03
N ILE A 239 12.49 -13.40 10.72
CA ILE A 239 13.86 -13.11 10.29
C ILE A 239 14.71 -14.39 10.25
N LEU A 240 14.61 -15.23 11.29
CA LEU A 240 15.42 -16.44 11.41
C LEU A 240 14.89 -17.62 10.60
N PHE A 241 13.58 -17.86 10.64
CA PHE A 241 12.97 -19.13 10.21
C PHE A 241 11.92 -18.96 9.11
N GLY A 242 11.40 -17.75 8.88
CA GLY A 242 10.41 -17.51 7.82
C GLY A 242 11.03 -17.43 6.43
N ASP A 243 10.17 -17.43 5.42
CA ASP A 243 10.57 -17.23 4.02
C ASP A 243 11.08 -15.79 3.79
N GLN A 244 11.94 -15.62 2.81
CA GLN A 244 12.30 -14.30 2.30
C GLN A 244 11.33 -13.95 1.17
N TYR A 245 10.66 -12.81 1.30
CA TYR A 245 9.69 -12.32 0.31
C TYR A 245 10.28 -11.24 -0.58
N THR A 246 9.77 -11.15 -1.79
CA THR A 246 10.09 -10.09 -2.76
C THR A 246 9.03 -8.99 -2.72
N LEU A 247 9.46 -7.73 -2.72
CA LEU A 247 8.61 -6.56 -2.91
C LEU A 247 9.03 -5.87 -4.21
N TRP A 248 8.08 -5.64 -5.11
CA TRP A 248 8.33 -5.02 -6.41
C TRP A 248 7.70 -3.64 -6.49
N VAL A 249 8.42 -2.72 -7.12
CA VAL A 249 8.07 -1.29 -7.27
C VAL A 249 8.15 -0.92 -8.75
N PRO A 250 7.13 -0.29 -9.33
CA PRO A 250 7.13 0.09 -10.75
C PRO A 250 8.00 1.32 -11.01
N LEU A 251 8.64 1.35 -12.18
CA LEU A 251 9.42 2.49 -12.68
C LEU A 251 8.95 2.87 -14.11
N PRO A 252 8.44 4.08 -14.33
CA PRO A 252 8.04 5.07 -13.32
C PRO A 252 6.87 4.59 -12.45
N THR A 253 6.62 5.33 -11.40
CA THR A 253 5.56 5.06 -10.41
C THR A 253 4.17 4.85 -11.03
N LEU A 254 3.28 4.16 -10.31
CA LEU A 254 1.85 3.99 -10.66
C LEU A 254 0.93 4.79 -9.74
N ALA A 255 1.43 5.26 -8.61
CA ALA A 255 0.69 6.08 -7.67
C ALA A 255 1.62 7.01 -6.89
N THR A 256 1.04 7.97 -6.19
CA THR A 256 1.75 8.79 -5.19
C THR A 256 0.98 8.87 -3.89
N HIS A 257 1.71 8.90 -2.80
CA HIS A 257 1.16 9.26 -1.49
C HIS A 257 0.88 10.77 -1.44
N MET A 258 -0.23 11.17 -0.85
CA MET A 258 -0.66 12.57 -0.75
C MET A 258 0.02 13.29 0.42
N GLU A 259 1.34 13.37 0.33
CA GLU A 259 2.20 14.11 1.26
C GLU A 259 3.17 14.96 0.44
N SER A 260 3.15 16.29 0.64
CA SER A 260 3.82 17.28 -0.24
C SER A 260 5.32 17.00 -0.42
N ASP A 261 6.01 16.53 0.63
CA ASP A 261 7.45 16.27 0.60
C ASP A 261 7.80 14.91 -0.03
N PHE A 262 6.79 14.06 -0.29
CA PHE A 262 6.98 12.68 -0.70
C PHE A 262 6.20 12.30 -1.97
N LEU A 263 5.87 13.27 -2.81
CA LEU A 263 5.30 12.96 -4.11
C LEU A 263 6.26 12.10 -4.94
N ALA A 264 5.73 11.08 -5.60
CA ALA A 264 6.54 10.22 -6.44
C ALA A 264 7.19 10.99 -7.59
N PRO A 265 8.47 10.72 -7.93
CA PRO A 265 9.19 11.46 -8.95
C PRO A 265 8.67 11.14 -10.37
N LEU A 266 9.07 12.00 -11.34
CA LEU A 266 8.86 11.83 -12.78
C LEU A 266 7.41 11.97 -13.27
N VAL A 267 6.45 12.31 -12.42
CA VAL A 267 5.05 12.54 -12.78
C VAL A 267 4.64 13.95 -12.40
N GLN A 268 3.92 14.63 -13.27
CA GLN A 268 3.33 15.95 -13.00
C GLN A 268 1.98 15.76 -12.31
N TRP A 269 2.00 15.55 -11.00
CA TRP A 269 0.83 15.16 -10.21
C TRP A 269 -0.27 16.22 -10.19
N GLU A 270 0.07 17.51 -10.34
CA GLU A 270 -0.88 18.63 -10.37
C GLU A 270 -1.93 18.48 -11.48
N ASN A 271 -1.55 17.88 -12.61
CA ASN A 271 -2.48 17.60 -13.71
C ASN A 271 -3.55 16.60 -13.28
N TYR A 272 -3.15 15.54 -12.58
CA TYR A 272 -4.05 14.51 -12.08
C TYR A 272 -4.91 15.03 -10.93
N PHE A 273 -4.34 15.85 -10.02
CA PHE A 273 -5.14 16.48 -8.96
C PHE A 273 -6.26 17.34 -9.56
N THR A 274 -5.96 18.15 -10.58
CA THR A 274 -6.94 18.98 -11.26
C THR A 274 -8.00 18.13 -12.00
N GLN A 275 -7.58 17.07 -12.68
CA GLN A 275 -8.47 16.14 -13.38
C GLN A 275 -9.49 15.51 -12.44
N TYR A 276 -9.03 14.93 -11.34
CA TYR A 276 -9.89 14.21 -10.40
C TYR A 276 -10.73 15.12 -9.51
N ASP A 277 -10.28 16.34 -9.24
CA ASP A 277 -11.05 17.34 -8.49
C ASP A 277 -12.27 17.83 -9.26
N ASN A 278 -12.12 18.07 -10.54
CA ASN A 278 -13.18 18.58 -11.42
C ASN A 278 -14.24 17.53 -11.79
N GLY A 279 -14.03 16.25 -11.46
CA GLY A 279 -14.98 15.17 -11.76
C GLY A 279 -15.22 14.94 -13.26
N LYS A 280 -14.42 15.50 -14.16
CA LYS A 280 -14.55 15.32 -15.60
C LYS A 280 -13.99 13.97 -16.02
N ARG A 281 -14.88 13.08 -16.45
CA ARG A 281 -14.52 12.04 -17.44
C ARG A 281 -14.43 12.75 -18.80
N GLU A 282 -13.25 12.84 -19.41
CA GLU A 282 -13.15 13.08 -20.85
C GLU A 282 -13.53 11.82 -21.61
#